data_d676c8460cac5f519b97a1813dc4b7e1
#
_entry.id   d676c8460cac5f519b97a1813dc4b7e1
#
_cell.length_a   1.000
_cell.length_b   1.000
_cell.length_c   1.000
_cell.angle_alpha   90.00
_cell.angle_beta   90.00
_cell.angle_gamma   90.00
#
_symmetry.space_group_name_H-M   'P 1'
#
loop_
_entity.id
_entity.type
_entity.pdbx_description
1 polymer ?
#
loop_
_entity_poly.entity_id
_entity_poly.type
_entity_poly.pdbx_seq_one_letter_code
_entity_poly.pdbx_strand_id
1 'polypeptide(L)'
;MRRRSFLQAGAAAAALNALPRFAGAQQLPFDPRPGGWRTFEVTTRVEILKPLGTNRAWIPVPSVEGDYQKVIGNTWSSNGQARILSDGKYGATMVACEWSGQPAPRLEVTSTIATRNRRIDLSKRDPSIKIHPETAKFATAPTELI
;
A
#
# COMPACT_ATOMS: atom_id res chain seq x y z
N MET A 1 -60.08 -1.41 -25.97
CA MET A 1 -58.66 -1.14 -25.68
C MET A 1 -58.27 0.19 -26.33
N ARG A 2 -57.82 1.15 -25.55
CA ARG A 2 -57.57 2.52 -26.05
C ARG A 2 -56.18 2.58 -26.71
N ARG A 3 -56.14 3.01 -28.00
CA ARG A 3 -54.92 3.12 -28.81
C ARG A 3 -53.77 3.87 -28.13
N ARG A 4 -54.08 4.79 -27.20
CA ARG A 4 -53.11 5.55 -26.40
C ARG A 4 -52.28 4.71 -25.44
N SER A 5 -52.84 3.63 -24.88
CA SER A 5 -52.14 2.74 -23.95
C SER A 5 -51.07 1.88 -24.65
N PHE A 6 -51.27 1.59 -25.94
CA PHE A 6 -50.31 0.81 -26.73
C PHE A 6 -49.07 1.65 -27.09
N LEU A 7 -49.26 2.94 -27.37
CA LEU A 7 -48.13 3.86 -27.66
C LEU A 7 -47.30 4.16 -26.41
N GLN A 8 -47.91 4.22 -25.24
CA GLN A 8 -47.19 4.41 -23.97
C GLN A 8 -46.36 3.17 -23.58
N ALA A 9 -46.83 1.96 -23.86
CA ALA A 9 -46.08 0.73 -23.64
C ALA A 9 -44.88 0.60 -24.60
N GLY A 10 -45.04 1.05 -25.85
CA GLY A 10 -43.94 1.06 -26.84
C GLY A 10 -42.81 2.05 -26.49
N ALA A 11 -43.17 3.23 -25.95
CA ALA A 11 -42.18 4.22 -25.55
C ALA A 11 -41.36 3.79 -24.33
N ALA A 12 -41.95 3.07 -23.37
CA ALA A 12 -41.26 2.51 -22.21
C ALA A 12 -40.25 1.41 -22.59
N ALA A 13 -40.59 0.57 -23.58
CA ALA A 13 -39.69 -0.48 -24.08
C ALA A 13 -38.50 0.08 -24.86
N ALA A 14 -38.67 1.20 -25.58
CA ALA A 14 -37.59 1.89 -26.28
C ALA A 14 -36.61 2.59 -25.34
N ALA A 15 -37.12 3.13 -24.22
CA ALA A 15 -36.28 3.79 -23.21
C ALA A 15 -35.31 2.82 -22.47
N LEU A 16 -35.71 1.57 -22.29
CA LEU A 16 -34.88 0.52 -21.68
C LEU A 16 -33.64 0.14 -22.53
N ASN A 17 -33.72 0.32 -23.85
CA ASN A 17 -32.60 0.06 -24.75
C ASN A 17 -31.63 1.25 -24.88
N ALA A 18 -32.01 2.44 -24.40
CA ALA A 18 -31.20 3.65 -24.40
C ALA A 18 -30.39 3.85 -23.10
N LEU A 19 -30.57 2.97 -22.09
CA LEU A 19 -29.70 3.00 -20.93
C LEU A 19 -28.29 2.61 -21.36
N PRO A 20 -27.27 3.43 -21.04
CA PRO A 20 -25.91 3.04 -21.31
C PRO A 20 -25.68 1.70 -20.60
N ARG A 21 -25.43 0.66 -21.39
CA ARG A 21 -24.93 -0.59 -20.84
C ARG A 21 -23.67 -0.21 -20.12
N PHE A 22 -23.68 -0.25 -18.80
CA PHE A 22 -22.46 -0.10 -18.03
C PHE A 22 -21.48 -1.11 -18.65
N ALA A 23 -20.50 -0.60 -19.38
CA ALA A 23 -19.43 -1.41 -19.89
C ALA A 23 -18.86 -2.09 -18.66
N GLY A 24 -19.10 -3.40 -18.54
CA GLY A 24 -18.53 -4.19 -17.45
C GLY A 24 -17.06 -3.83 -17.44
N ALA A 25 -16.55 -3.41 -16.29
CA ALA A 25 -15.15 -3.07 -16.16
C ALA A 25 -14.38 -4.25 -16.75
N GLN A 26 -13.77 -4.02 -17.92
CA GLN A 26 -12.95 -5.03 -18.57
C GLN A 26 -11.83 -5.31 -17.56
N GLN A 27 -11.92 -6.45 -16.91
CA GLN A 27 -10.85 -6.93 -16.05
C GLN A 27 -9.65 -7.15 -16.96
N LEU A 28 -8.81 -6.13 -17.07
CA LEU A 28 -7.55 -6.27 -17.79
C LEU A 28 -6.76 -7.40 -17.12
N PRO A 29 -6.25 -8.35 -17.90
CA PRO A 29 -5.45 -9.41 -17.32
C PRO A 29 -4.28 -8.79 -16.55
N PHE A 30 -4.02 -9.30 -15.35
CA PHE A 30 -2.85 -8.90 -14.58
C PHE A 30 -1.60 -9.38 -15.32
N ASP A 31 -1.03 -8.52 -16.15
CA ASP A 31 0.21 -8.77 -16.89
C ASP A 31 1.22 -7.64 -16.62
N PRO A 32 1.83 -7.61 -15.42
CA PRO A 32 2.82 -6.59 -15.10
C PRO A 32 4.07 -6.81 -15.96
N ARG A 33 4.32 -5.90 -16.88
CA ARG A 33 5.56 -5.90 -17.69
C ARG A 33 6.63 -5.12 -16.96
N PRO A 34 7.88 -5.62 -16.91
CA PRO A 34 9.00 -4.82 -16.44
C PRO A 34 9.02 -3.50 -17.20
N GLY A 35 8.99 -2.39 -16.50
CA GLY A 35 8.94 -1.04 -17.04
C GLY A 35 10.08 -0.19 -16.49
N GLY A 36 10.09 1.09 -16.89
CA GLY A 36 10.99 2.09 -16.33
C GLY A 36 10.74 2.33 -14.83
N TRP A 37 11.71 2.93 -14.19
CA TRP A 37 11.58 3.38 -12.81
C TRP A 37 10.58 4.53 -12.71
N ARG A 38 9.76 4.48 -11.66
CA ARG A 38 8.83 5.55 -11.27
C ARG A 38 9.16 5.97 -9.86
N THR A 39 9.25 7.27 -9.64
CA THR A 39 9.50 7.85 -8.31
C THR A 39 8.18 8.24 -7.67
N PHE A 40 8.04 7.90 -6.40
CA PHE A 40 6.91 8.25 -5.55
C PHE A 40 7.41 8.99 -4.33
N GLU A 41 6.63 9.95 -3.90
CA GLU A 41 6.78 10.62 -2.63
C GLU A 41 5.57 10.27 -1.76
N VAL A 42 5.84 9.76 -0.57
CA VAL A 42 4.81 9.35 0.40
C VAL A 42 5.00 10.17 1.66
N THR A 43 4.02 10.99 1.99
CA THR A 43 4.02 11.80 3.21
C THR A 43 3.04 11.22 4.22
N THR A 44 3.55 10.89 5.40
CA THR A 44 2.77 10.44 6.56
C THR A 44 2.74 11.56 7.60
N ARG A 45 1.53 12.00 7.98
CA ARG A 45 1.31 12.97 9.05
C ARG A 45 0.68 12.33 10.25
N VAL A 46 1.23 12.62 11.42
CA VAL A 46 0.69 12.20 12.72
C VAL A 46 0.42 13.43 13.56
N GLU A 47 -0.79 13.51 14.08
CA GLU A 47 -1.22 14.52 15.04
C GLU A 47 -1.88 13.83 16.22
N ILE A 48 -1.47 14.19 17.45
CA ILE A 48 -2.06 13.63 18.67
C ILE A 48 -3.07 14.64 19.21
N LEU A 49 -4.35 14.33 19.06
CA LEU A 49 -5.45 15.23 19.36
C LEU A 49 -5.67 15.43 20.87
N LYS A 50 -5.34 14.45 21.70
CA LYS A 50 -5.51 14.48 23.17
C LYS A 50 -4.21 14.02 23.84
N PRO A 51 -3.16 14.85 23.81
CA PRO A 51 -1.88 14.47 24.40
C PRO A 51 -1.99 14.46 25.92
N LEU A 52 -1.43 13.42 26.55
CA LEU A 52 -1.32 13.30 28.00
C LEU A 52 0.09 12.85 28.36
N GLY A 53 0.78 13.65 29.18
CA GLY A 53 2.14 13.31 29.62
C GLY A 53 3.16 13.21 28.46
N THR A 54 3.94 12.15 28.46
CA THR A 54 4.87 11.85 27.38
C THR A 54 4.21 11.01 26.31
N ASN A 55 4.24 11.51 25.06
CA ASN A 55 3.68 10.82 23.91
C ASN A 55 4.81 10.35 23.00
N ARG A 56 4.63 9.21 22.32
CA ARG A 56 5.60 8.64 21.40
C ARG A 56 4.93 8.14 20.15
N ALA A 57 5.63 8.27 19.02
CA ALA A 57 5.22 7.67 17.74
C ALA A 57 6.42 7.04 17.04
N TRP A 58 6.16 5.95 16.32
CA TRP A 58 7.13 5.25 15.48
C TRP A 58 6.52 5.08 14.09
N ILE A 59 7.12 5.73 13.10
CA ILE A 59 6.67 5.66 11.71
C ILE A 59 7.66 4.82 10.94
N PRO A 60 7.29 3.61 10.49
CA PRO A 60 8.13 2.82 9.60
C PRO A 60 8.41 3.57 8.32
N VAL A 61 9.66 3.52 7.86
CA VAL A 61 10.08 4.12 6.60
C VAL A 61 10.68 3.06 5.69
N PRO A 62 10.61 3.23 4.37
CA PRO A 62 11.23 2.32 3.42
C PRO A 62 12.73 2.19 3.70
N SER A 63 13.21 0.95 3.78
CA SER A 63 14.62 0.61 4.00
C SER A 63 15.11 -0.53 3.12
N VAL A 64 14.22 -1.15 2.34
CA VAL A 64 14.56 -2.29 1.48
C VAL A 64 14.98 -1.78 0.12
N GLU A 65 16.14 -2.28 -0.35
CA GLU A 65 16.63 -2.05 -1.70
C GLU A 65 16.68 -3.35 -2.49
N GLY A 66 16.38 -3.25 -3.77
CA GLY A 66 16.37 -4.41 -4.67
C GLY A 66 16.26 -4.01 -6.13
N ASP A 67 16.09 -5.02 -6.98
CA ASP A 67 15.94 -4.83 -8.41
C ASP A 67 14.64 -4.12 -8.82
N TYR A 68 13.66 -4.01 -7.92
CA TYR A 68 12.35 -3.41 -8.16
C TYR A 68 12.03 -2.21 -7.27
N GLN A 69 12.84 -1.94 -6.24
CA GLN A 69 12.67 -0.82 -5.31
C GLN A 69 14.01 -0.22 -4.94
N LYS A 70 14.06 1.10 -4.86
CA LYS A 70 15.19 1.89 -4.34
C LYS A 70 14.68 2.94 -3.40
N VAL A 71 15.36 3.13 -2.28
CA VAL A 71 15.09 4.22 -1.35
C VAL A 71 15.94 5.42 -1.76
N ILE A 72 15.30 6.55 -2.10
CA ILE A 72 16.01 7.77 -2.48
C ILE A 72 16.31 8.59 -1.22
N GLY A 73 15.35 8.65 -0.29
CA GLY A 73 15.55 9.33 0.97
C GLY A 73 14.32 9.34 1.87
N ASN A 74 14.58 9.58 3.16
CA ASN A 74 13.55 9.79 4.17
C ASN A 74 13.87 11.09 4.90
N THR A 75 12.91 12.00 4.98
CA THR A 75 13.01 13.27 5.70
C THR A 75 11.87 13.40 6.69
N TRP A 76 12.02 14.21 7.71
CA TRP A 76 10.95 14.45 8.68
C TRP A 76 11.00 15.83 9.27
N SER A 77 9.85 16.28 9.75
CA SER A 77 9.66 17.50 10.52
C SER A 77 8.76 17.21 11.72
N SER A 78 9.13 17.73 12.89
CA SER A 78 8.37 17.54 14.12
C SER A 78 8.56 18.72 15.07
N ASN A 79 7.60 18.93 15.97
CA ASN A 79 7.76 19.79 17.13
C ASN A 79 8.20 19.02 18.40
N GLY A 80 8.56 17.73 18.26
CA GLY A 80 9.14 16.87 19.29
C GLY A 80 10.56 16.47 18.94
N GLN A 81 11.12 15.56 19.74
CA GLN A 81 12.45 14.98 19.50
C GLN A 81 12.33 13.80 18.55
N ALA A 82 12.61 14.02 17.28
CA ALA A 82 12.52 12.99 16.25
C ALA A 82 13.93 12.49 15.84
N ARG A 83 14.05 11.18 15.63
CA ARG A 83 15.27 10.53 15.16
C ARG A 83 14.95 9.27 14.37
N ILE A 84 15.88 8.90 13.48
CA ILE A 84 15.83 7.62 12.78
C ILE A 84 16.38 6.50 13.67
N LEU A 85 15.70 5.35 13.68
CA LEU A 85 16.14 4.15 14.36
C LEU A 85 16.13 2.98 13.38
N SER A 86 17.04 2.02 13.62
CA SER A 86 17.06 0.73 12.93
C SER A 86 17.03 -0.38 13.95
N ASP A 87 16.35 -1.48 13.65
CA ASP A 87 16.28 -2.65 14.54
C ASP A 87 17.59 -3.47 14.58
N GLY A 88 18.51 -3.21 13.65
CA GLY A 88 19.82 -3.88 13.57
C GLY A 88 19.76 -5.37 13.23
N LYS A 89 18.59 -6.00 13.23
CA LYS A 89 18.40 -7.44 12.98
C LYS A 89 17.79 -7.73 11.62
N TYR A 90 16.72 -7.05 11.28
CA TYR A 90 15.97 -7.27 10.04
C TYR A 90 16.11 -6.11 9.04
N GLY A 91 16.89 -5.08 9.39
CA GLY A 91 17.06 -3.88 8.57
C GLY A 91 15.83 -2.98 8.55
N ALA A 92 14.86 -3.21 9.44
CA ALA A 92 13.70 -2.34 9.57
C ALA A 92 14.13 -0.99 10.11
N THR A 93 13.66 0.07 9.46
CA THR A 93 14.01 1.45 9.81
C THR A 93 12.73 2.23 10.08
N MET A 94 12.79 3.12 11.07
CA MET A 94 11.65 3.95 11.47
C MET A 94 12.09 5.32 11.94
N VAL A 95 11.24 6.32 11.80
CA VAL A 95 11.35 7.60 12.50
C VAL A 95 10.61 7.49 13.82
N ALA A 96 11.37 7.59 14.92
CA ALA A 96 10.80 7.66 16.26
C ALA A 96 10.73 9.11 16.71
N CYS A 97 9.61 9.51 17.31
CA CYS A 97 9.46 10.84 17.87
C CYS A 97 8.88 10.77 19.28
N GLU A 98 9.41 11.60 20.17
CA GLU A 98 8.94 11.78 21.54
C GLU A 98 8.57 13.23 21.79
N TRP A 99 7.43 13.42 22.47
CA TRP A 99 6.94 14.73 22.91
C TRP A 99 6.69 14.69 24.42
N SER A 100 7.27 15.67 25.10
CA SER A 100 7.11 15.83 26.56
C SER A 100 6.39 17.15 26.84
N GLY A 101 5.06 17.07 27.05
CA GLY A 101 4.24 18.21 27.42
C GLY A 101 3.90 19.20 26.30
N GLN A 102 4.16 18.88 25.05
CA GLN A 102 3.72 19.70 23.91
C GLN A 102 2.19 19.68 23.76
N PRO A 103 1.54 20.85 23.55
CA PRO A 103 0.07 20.93 23.49
C PRO A 103 -0.52 20.34 22.19
N ALA A 104 0.24 20.28 21.11
CA ALA A 104 -0.19 19.77 19.82
C ALA A 104 0.95 18.98 19.16
N PRO A 105 1.23 17.75 19.64
CA PRO A 105 2.29 16.92 19.08
C PRO A 105 2.01 16.59 17.61
N ARG A 106 2.99 16.82 16.76
CA ARG A 106 2.91 16.53 15.33
C ARG A 106 4.23 16.03 14.78
N LEU A 107 4.12 15.11 13.84
CA LEU A 107 5.23 14.55 13.08
C LEU A 107 4.80 14.41 11.63
N GLU A 108 5.61 14.88 10.72
CA GLU A 108 5.47 14.63 9.30
C GLU A 108 6.73 13.91 8.81
N VAL A 109 6.54 12.79 8.11
CA VAL A 109 7.62 12.00 7.52
C VAL A 109 7.36 11.88 6.04
N THR A 110 8.34 12.25 5.22
CA THR A 110 8.29 12.13 3.76
C THR A 110 9.35 11.14 3.29
N SER A 111 8.90 10.10 2.62
CA SER A 111 9.74 9.07 2.01
C SER A 111 9.70 9.19 0.50
N THR A 112 10.85 9.31 -0.14
CA THR A 112 10.99 9.27 -1.60
C THR A 112 11.56 7.93 -2.01
N ILE A 113 10.80 7.20 -2.84
CA ILE A 113 11.15 5.87 -3.32
C ILE A 113 11.00 5.77 -4.83
N ALA A 114 11.88 5.00 -5.45
CA ALA A 114 11.69 4.60 -6.85
C ALA A 114 11.31 3.12 -6.91
N THR A 115 10.33 2.81 -7.74
CA THR A 115 9.90 1.43 -7.98
C THR A 115 9.77 1.15 -9.47
N ARG A 116 9.86 -0.11 -9.85
CA ARG A 116 9.51 -0.59 -11.18
C ARG A 116 8.73 -1.90 -11.10
N ASN A 117 7.96 -2.18 -12.14
CA ASN A 117 7.24 -3.45 -12.21
C ASN A 117 8.25 -4.61 -12.26
N ARG A 118 7.91 -5.68 -11.55
CA ARG A 118 8.66 -6.93 -11.54
C ARG A 118 7.74 -8.05 -11.99
N ARG A 119 8.23 -8.91 -12.86
CA ARG A 119 7.58 -10.17 -13.22
C ARG A 119 8.50 -11.32 -12.83
N ILE A 120 7.97 -12.28 -12.10
CA ILE A 120 8.67 -13.49 -11.71
C ILE A 120 7.95 -14.67 -12.38
N ASP A 121 8.71 -15.51 -13.04
CA ASP A 121 8.23 -16.79 -13.55
C ASP A 121 8.25 -17.80 -12.41
N LEU A 122 7.09 -18.02 -11.78
CA LEU A 122 6.94 -18.92 -10.65
C LEU A 122 7.08 -20.41 -11.06
N SER A 123 7.07 -20.74 -12.37
CA SER A 123 7.32 -22.10 -12.84
C SER A 123 8.79 -22.49 -12.74
N LYS A 124 9.68 -21.51 -12.67
CA LYS A 124 11.12 -21.72 -12.55
C LYS A 124 11.54 -21.64 -11.09
N ARG A 125 12.08 -22.73 -10.61
CA ARG A 125 12.71 -22.75 -9.27
C ARG A 125 14.04 -21.98 -9.34
N ASP A 126 14.18 -20.96 -8.52
CA ASP A 126 15.47 -20.27 -8.32
C ASP A 126 16.27 -21.01 -7.22
N PRO A 127 17.37 -21.69 -7.57
CA PRO A 127 18.15 -22.44 -6.61
C PRO A 127 18.92 -21.54 -5.63
N SER A 128 19.03 -20.23 -5.92
CA SER A 128 19.68 -19.27 -5.03
C SER A 128 18.80 -18.86 -3.84
N ILE A 129 17.48 -19.05 -3.95
CA ILE A 129 16.54 -18.74 -2.88
C ILE A 129 16.64 -19.81 -1.80
N LYS A 130 17.28 -19.46 -0.69
CA LYS A 130 17.30 -20.28 0.52
C LYS A 130 16.12 -19.88 1.40
N ILE A 131 15.25 -20.85 1.70
CA ILE A 131 14.18 -20.63 2.68
C ILE A 131 14.84 -20.55 4.06
N HIS A 132 14.53 -19.49 4.80
CA HIS A 132 15.00 -19.34 6.18
C HIS A 132 14.51 -20.54 7.02
N PRO A 133 15.34 -21.14 7.91
CA PRO A 133 14.96 -22.33 8.66
C PRO A 133 13.64 -22.20 9.44
N GLU A 134 13.35 -21.03 10.00
CA GLU A 134 12.07 -20.78 10.68
C GLU A 134 10.89 -20.80 9.70
N THR A 135 11.04 -20.22 8.51
CA THR A 135 10.02 -20.27 7.47
C THR A 135 9.79 -21.69 6.97
N ALA A 136 10.85 -22.50 6.86
CA ALA A 136 10.74 -23.89 6.47
C ALA A 136 9.91 -24.71 7.47
N LYS A 137 9.98 -24.40 8.76
CA LYS A 137 9.15 -25.05 9.79
C LYS A 137 7.66 -24.82 9.56
N PHE A 138 7.26 -23.61 9.14
CA PHE A 138 5.86 -23.32 8.82
C PHE A 138 5.40 -23.99 7.53
N ALA A 139 6.28 -24.14 6.54
CA ALA A 139 5.95 -24.79 5.27
C ALA A 139 5.78 -26.32 5.39
N THR A 140 6.36 -26.93 6.41
CA THR A 140 6.30 -28.37 6.66
C THR A 140 5.32 -28.76 7.76
N ALA A 141 4.76 -27.82 8.48
CA ALA A 141 3.73 -28.10 9.47
C ALA A 141 2.45 -28.61 8.77
N PRO A 142 1.87 -29.75 9.21
CA PRO A 142 0.60 -30.19 8.67
C PRO A 142 -0.45 -29.09 8.90
N THR A 143 -1.20 -28.75 7.87
CA THR A 143 -2.25 -27.75 7.93
C THR A 143 -3.47 -28.37 8.62
N GLU A 144 -3.38 -28.61 9.90
CA GLU A 144 -4.57 -28.83 10.74
C GLU A 144 -5.11 -27.47 11.13
N LEU A 145 -5.65 -26.78 10.13
CA LEU A 145 -6.53 -25.64 10.33
C LEU A 145 -7.94 -26.08 9.95
N ILE A 146 -8.68 -26.51 10.95
CA ILE A 146 -10.15 -26.49 10.92
C ILE A 146 -10.61 -25.98 12.27
#